data_d9a953747c53bfb611417482eac22ef3
#
_entry.id   d9a953747c53bfb611417482eac22ef3
#
_cell.length_a   1.000
_cell.length_b   1.000
_cell.length_c   1.000
_cell.angle_alpha   90.00
_cell.angle_beta   90.00
_cell.angle_gamma   90.00
#
_symmetry.space_group_name_H-M   'P 1'
#
loop_
_entity.id
_entity.type
_entity.pdbx_description
1 polymer ?
#
loop_
_entity_poly.entity_id
_entity_poly.type
_entity_poly.pdbx_seq_one_letter_code
_entity_poly.pdbx_strand_id
1 'polypeptide(L)'
;MRRTTIVRRSAVWACALLFVAALAPAPASAKTEIQFWHAMTGQLGDATNELVKQFNESQNEYEVKPLRKGTYPETLTAAIAAYRQKQAPHIVQVFEVGTQTMLLSGAVHPVYQLMKEQEIAVEWKDFIAPVVGYYSKDGNLYSMPFNSSTPIFYYNKDAFQKAGLDPSKPPQTWKQVEDYSKKIIASGAAKCGFSTGWPSWTMVENMHAWHDQPFATKRDGFDGLDVQLLINKEFGQKHIGALAAWQKDNIYSYGGRQGTADPKFVNGECAMYIQSSALIGGFTKGIKFQWGTGQLPFWGPPYTKATSIIGGATLWVMKGKPATENRGTAKFLKFISEPNQQMWWHVTTGYLAISNTAVKNLEAGYHFKKFPDQYTAFAELTKGKATANSQGLRLGNFVQIRDVIEAEMENIFAGKKTTKQGLDDAVAKSNEILKEFAAANKQ
;
A
#
# COMPACT_ATOMS: atom_id res chain seq x y z
N MET A 1 12.09 108.14 43.62
CA MET A 1 12.53 106.79 44.13
C MET A 1 11.31 105.92 44.27
N ARG A 2 11.15 104.99 43.35
CA ARG A 2 10.25 103.82 43.50
C ARG A 2 10.80 102.72 42.66
N ARG A 3 11.24 101.63 43.29
CA ARG A 3 11.68 100.39 42.68
C ARG A 3 10.48 99.60 42.25
N THR A 4 10.43 99.19 40.97
CA THR A 4 9.42 98.32 40.42
C THR A 4 10.00 96.93 40.33
N THR A 5 9.42 96.00 41.06
CA THR A 5 9.81 94.61 41.09
C THR A 5 9.09 93.84 39.96
N ILE A 6 9.83 93.27 39.03
CA ILE A 6 9.31 92.44 37.93
C ILE A 6 9.28 90.93 38.43
N VAL A 7 8.04 90.43 38.52
CA VAL A 7 7.81 88.97 38.81
C VAL A 7 7.88 88.17 37.50
N ARG A 8 8.87 87.34 37.37
CA ARG A 8 8.92 86.36 36.31
C ARG A 8 8.08 85.15 36.63
N ARG A 9 7.01 84.88 35.85
CA ARG A 9 6.28 83.63 35.86
C ARG A 9 6.97 82.63 34.98
N SER A 10 7.53 81.56 35.58
CA SER A 10 8.09 80.40 34.89
C SER A 10 6.92 79.44 34.55
N ALA A 11 6.63 79.28 33.27
CA ALA A 11 5.73 78.22 32.78
C ALA A 11 6.44 76.90 32.70
N VAL A 12 6.01 75.94 33.50
CA VAL A 12 6.51 74.56 33.46
C VAL A 12 5.70 73.79 32.39
N TRP A 13 6.33 73.46 31.28
CA TRP A 13 5.73 72.56 30.28
C TRP A 13 5.98 71.15 30.73
N ALA A 14 4.95 70.40 31.13
CA ALA A 14 4.97 68.95 31.36
C ALA A 14 4.83 68.22 29.99
N CYS A 15 5.94 67.71 29.43
CA CYS A 15 5.88 66.78 28.29
C CYS A 15 5.41 65.40 28.77
N ALA A 16 4.15 65.05 28.48
CA ALA A 16 3.63 63.71 28.63
C ALA A 16 4.17 62.85 27.47
N LEU A 17 5.23 62.06 27.70
CA LEU A 17 5.70 61.02 26.79
C LEU A 17 4.73 59.82 26.82
N LEU A 18 3.86 59.72 25.81
CA LEU A 18 3.07 58.54 25.51
C LEU A 18 4.02 57.45 25.01
N PHE A 19 4.33 56.50 25.88
CA PHE A 19 4.97 55.23 25.47
C PHE A 19 3.94 54.40 24.71
N VAL A 20 3.95 54.51 23.37
CA VAL A 20 3.29 53.51 22.51
C VAL A 20 4.17 52.27 22.55
N ALA A 21 3.85 51.32 23.43
CA ALA A 21 4.43 49.98 23.39
C ALA A 21 4.00 49.33 22.07
N ALA A 22 4.86 49.36 21.05
CA ALA A 22 4.68 48.58 19.86
C ALA A 22 4.68 47.11 20.28
N LEU A 23 3.50 46.47 20.24
CA LEU A 23 3.37 45.00 20.29
C LEU A 23 4.11 44.44 19.06
N ALA A 24 5.40 44.20 19.19
CA ALA A 24 6.11 43.41 18.19
C ALA A 24 5.42 42.02 18.13
N PRO A 25 5.04 41.54 16.94
CA PRO A 25 4.52 40.19 16.84
C PRO A 25 5.56 39.24 17.41
N ALA A 26 5.15 38.42 18.38
CA ALA A 26 6.03 37.37 18.90
C ALA A 26 6.56 36.55 17.70
N PRO A 27 7.86 36.21 17.65
CA PRO A 27 8.39 35.40 16.58
C PRO A 27 7.57 34.11 16.52
N ALA A 28 6.99 33.82 15.34
CA ALA A 28 6.28 32.57 15.12
C ALA A 28 7.25 31.45 15.49
N SER A 29 6.91 30.67 16.51
CA SER A 29 7.72 29.51 16.90
C SER A 29 7.90 28.61 15.68
N ALA A 30 9.13 28.20 15.37
CA ALA A 30 9.37 27.30 14.26
C ALA A 30 8.58 26.00 14.52
N LYS A 31 7.90 25.51 13.49
CA LYS A 31 7.14 24.26 13.57
C LYS A 31 8.09 23.10 13.91
N THR A 32 7.63 22.15 14.74
CA THR A 32 8.38 20.92 15.02
C THR A 32 8.38 20.03 13.76
N GLU A 33 9.57 19.66 13.26
CA GLU A 33 9.71 18.84 12.06
C GLU A 33 9.48 17.36 12.35
N ILE A 34 8.69 16.70 11.49
CA ILE A 34 8.39 15.27 11.51
C ILE A 34 8.84 14.64 10.19
N GLN A 35 9.87 13.84 10.21
CA GLN A 35 10.37 13.17 9.01
C GLN A 35 9.52 11.95 8.64
N PHE A 36 9.04 11.92 7.42
CA PHE A 36 8.27 10.81 6.85
C PHE A 36 8.99 10.23 5.62
N TRP A 37 9.52 9.01 5.75
CA TRP A 37 10.17 8.30 4.64
C TRP A 37 9.19 7.39 3.91
N HIS A 38 9.15 7.48 2.58
CA HIS A 38 8.21 6.75 1.74
C HIS A 38 8.81 6.29 0.40
N ALA A 39 8.08 5.41 -0.30
CA ALA A 39 8.45 4.84 -1.60
C ALA A 39 7.55 5.31 -2.76
N MET A 40 6.61 6.22 -2.51
CA MET A 40 5.63 6.65 -3.51
C MET A 40 6.27 7.43 -4.66
N THR A 41 5.83 7.18 -5.90
CA THR A 41 6.32 7.81 -7.13
C THR A 41 5.18 8.23 -8.05
N GLY A 42 5.47 9.08 -9.02
CA GLY A 42 4.49 9.53 -10.02
C GLY A 42 3.24 10.09 -9.35
N GLN A 43 2.07 9.79 -9.91
CA GLN A 43 0.78 10.27 -9.39
C GLN A 43 0.54 9.90 -7.91
N LEU A 44 1.02 8.74 -7.46
CA LEU A 44 0.92 8.34 -6.04
C LEU A 44 1.86 9.16 -5.15
N GLY A 45 3.03 9.53 -5.65
CA GLY A 45 3.96 10.45 -4.99
C GLY A 45 3.36 11.85 -4.85
N ASP A 46 2.76 12.38 -5.91
CA ASP A 46 2.07 13.68 -5.90
C ASP A 46 0.91 13.68 -4.90
N ALA A 47 0.10 12.62 -4.88
CA ALA A 47 -0.99 12.46 -3.91
C ALA A 47 -0.47 12.38 -2.47
N THR A 48 0.67 11.72 -2.23
CA THR A 48 1.30 11.67 -0.90
C THR A 48 1.76 13.06 -0.44
N ASN A 49 2.40 13.81 -1.33
CA ASN A 49 2.86 15.17 -1.05
C ASN A 49 1.68 16.11 -0.78
N GLU A 50 0.59 15.98 -1.54
CA GLU A 50 -0.62 16.78 -1.32
C GLU A 50 -1.29 16.46 0.02
N LEU A 51 -1.38 15.17 0.41
CA LEU A 51 -1.91 14.76 1.72
C LEU A 51 -1.09 15.35 2.88
N VAL A 52 0.23 15.33 2.76
CA VAL A 52 1.13 15.94 3.75
C VAL A 52 0.96 17.45 3.78
N LYS A 53 0.84 18.10 2.63
CA LYS A 53 0.59 19.54 2.53
C LYS A 53 -0.71 19.92 3.23
N GLN A 54 -1.81 19.18 3.01
CA GLN A 54 -3.09 19.41 3.69
C GLN A 54 -2.95 19.37 5.22
N PHE A 55 -2.19 18.40 5.76
CA PHE A 55 -1.88 18.36 7.19
C PHE A 55 -1.09 19.60 7.63
N ASN A 56 -0.02 19.94 6.92
CA ASN A 56 0.85 21.06 7.27
C ASN A 56 0.14 22.42 7.25
N GLU A 57 -0.87 22.56 6.38
CA GLU A 57 -1.72 23.78 6.27
C GLU A 57 -2.85 23.80 7.31
N SER A 58 -3.27 22.65 7.83
CA SER A 58 -4.36 22.55 8.80
C SER A 58 -4.01 23.01 10.21
N GLN A 59 -2.72 23.21 10.51
CA GLN A 59 -2.22 23.58 11.84
C GLN A 59 -0.85 24.29 11.76
N ASN A 60 -0.40 24.90 12.88
CA ASN A 60 0.83 25.71 12.93
C ASN A 60 1.90 25.17 13.88
N GLU A 61 1.73 23.97 14.47
CA GLU A 61 2.63 23.41 15.47
C GLU A 61 3.70 22.48 14.87
N TYR A 62 3.34 21.76 13.80
CA TYR A 62 4.17 20.69 13.21
C TYR A 62 4.33 20.88 11.71
N GLU A 63 5.45 20.38 11.19
CA GLU A 63 5.70 20.30 9.75
C GLU A 63 6.17 18.89 9.40
N VAL A 64 5.35 18.12 8.70
CA VAL A 64 5.73 16.82 8.16
C VAL A 64 6.56 17.04 6.90
N LYS A 65 7.74 16.42 6.84
CA LYS A 65 8.65 16.44 5.69
C LYS A 65 8.65 15.07 5.01
N PRO A 66 7.92 14.92 3.89
CA PRO A 66 7.94 13.68 3.13
C PRO A 66 9.28 13.56 2.38
N LEU A 67 9.91 12.39 2.48
CA LEU A 67 11.17 12.11 1.81
C LEU A 67 11.10 10.74 1.15
N ARG A 68 11.13 10.71 -0.18
CA ARG A 68 11.20 9.48 -0.93
C ARG A 68 12.59 8.82 -0.77
N LYS A 69 12.61 7.52 -0.43
CA LYS A 69 13.82 6.72 -0.19
C LYS A 69 14.04 5.60 -1.23
N GLY A 70 13.43 5.72 -2.40
CA GLY A 70 13.53 4.71 -3.45
C GLY A 70 12.28 3.82 -3.54
N THR A 71 12.47 2.56 -3.91
CA THR A 71 11.44 1.52 -3.91
C THR A 71 11.07 1.08 -2.47
N TYR A 72 10.04 0.25 -2.31
CA TYR A 72 9.70 -0.31 -1.00
C TYR A 72 10.85 -1.07 -0.33
N PRO A 73 11.56 -2.01 -1.03
CA PRO A 73 12.74 -2.67 -0.46
C PRO A 73 13.86 -1.69 -0.04
N GLU A 74 14.15 -0.71 -0.90
CA GLU A 74 15.17 0.32 -0.61
C GLU A 74 14.79 1.18 0.59
N THR A 75 13.51 1.58 0.71
CA THR A 75 13.00 2.36 1.84
C THR A 75 13.14 1.59 3.16
N LEU A 76 12.78 0.29 3.17
CA LEU A 76 12.94 -0.57 4.34
C LEU A 76 14.43 -0.73 4.72
N THR A 77 15.28 -1.00 3.73
CA THR A 77 16.74 -1.15 3.94
C THR A 77 17.35 0.14 4.50
N ALA A 78 16.97 1.29 3.95
CA ALA A 78 17.43 2.60 4.44
C ALA A 78 16.96 2.85 5.88
N ALA A 79 15.72 2.48 6.23
CA ALA A 79 15.20 2.64 7.58
C ALA A 79 15.95 1.76 8.61
N ILE A 80 16.25 0.50 8.24
CA ILE A 80 17.06 -0.41 9.08
C ILE A 80 18.45 0.16 9.32
N ALA A 81 19.12 0.65 8.27
CA ALA A 81 20.45 1.25 8.36
C ALA A 81 20.45 2.50 9.25
N ALA A 82 19.48 3.40 9.05
CA ALA A 82 19.34 4.63 9.82
C ALA A 82 19.01 4.34 11.30
N TYR A 83 18.19 3.33 11.58
CA TYR A 83 17.91 2.93 12.97
C TYR A 83 19.17 2.47 13.71
N ARG A 84 20.00 1.64 13.07
CA ARG A 84 21.29 1.19 13.64
C ARG A 84 22.23 2.35 13.92
N GLN A 85 22.18 3.42 13.13
CA GLN A 85 22.95 4.66 13.30
C GLN A 85 22.30 5.67 14.25
N LYS A 86 21.15 5.35 14.88
CA LYS A 86 20.33 6.26 15.70
C LYS A 86 19.84 7.51 14.96
N GLN A 87 19.67 7.40 13.64
CA GLN A 87 19.21 8.47 12.74
C GLN A 87 17.88 8.10 12.02
N ALA A 88 17.10 7.19 12.60
CA ALA A 88 15.83 6.79 12.03
C ALA A 88 14.87 7.99 11.85
N PRO A 89 14.00 8.01 10.82
CA PRO A 89 12.94 9.00 10.70
C PRO A 89 11.91 8.83 11.83
N HIS A 90 10.91 9.69 11.89
CA HIS A 90 9.77 9.51 12.79
C HIS A 90 8.82 8.45 12.27
N ILE A 91 8.55 8.49 10.96
CA ILE A 91 7.63 7.62 10.26
C ILE A 91 8.35 6.98 9.07
N VAL A 92 8.18 5.67 8.90
CA VAL A 92 8.62 4.96 7.70
C VAL A 92 7.47 4.17 7.10
N GLN A 93 7.28 4.31 5.79
CA GLN A 93 6.38 3.49 5.02
C GLN A 93 7.05 2.15 4.72
N VAL A 94 6.45 1.06 5.18
CA VAL A 94 6.92 -0.30 4.90
C VAL A 94 5.78 -1.10 4.27
N PHE A 95 6.06 -1.75 3.15
CA PHE A 95 5.08 -2.58 2.48
C PHE A 95 4.78 -3.86 3.27
N GLU A 96 3.69 -4.51 2.94
CA GLU A 96 3.07 -5.57 3.74
C GLU A 96 4.03 -6.71 4.11
N VAL A 97 4.90 -7.12 3.19
CA VAL A 97 5.88 -8.20 3.44
C VAL A 97 6.95 -7.85 4.49
N GLY A 98 7.12 -6.58 4.81
CA GLY A 98 8.00 -6.13 5.89
C GLY A 98 7.41 -6.28 7.29
N THR A 99 6.13 -6.62 7.42
CA THR A 99 5.40 -6.58 8.70
C THR A 99 6.05 -7.43 9.79
N GLN A 100 6.38 -8.70 9.52
CA GLN A 100 6.98 -9.57 10.53
C GLN A 100 8.37 -9.09 10.97
N THR A 101 9.16 -8.61 10.03
CA THR A 101 10.49 -8.02 10.32
C THR A 101 10.34 -6.79 11.22
N MET A 102 9.39 -5.90 10.94
CA MET A 102 9.15 -4.71 11.76
C MET A 102 8.64 -5.07 13.16
N LEU A 103 7.71 -6.01 13.28
CA LEU A 103 7.15 -6.45 14.56
C LEU A 103 8.23 -6.99 15.52
N LEU A 104 9.26 -7.65 15.00
CA LEU A 104 10.34 -8.26 15.81
C LEU A 104 11.61 -7.40 15.89
N SER A 105 11.68 -6.28 15.17
CA SER A 105 12.88 -5.43 15.10
C SER A 105 13.26 -4.77 16.43
N GLY A 106 12.33 -4.65 17.38
CA GLY A 106 12.51 -3.85 18.58
C GLY A 106 12.55 -2.32 18.34
N ALA A 107 12.56 -1.89 17.07
CA ALA A 107 12.73 -0.49 16.64
C ALA A 107 11.44 0.33 16.60
N VAL A 108 10.30 -0.34 16.70
CA VAL A 108 8.96 0.24 16.48
C VAL A 108 8.35 0.73 17.78
N HIS A 109 7.76 1.92 17.74
CA HIS A 109 6.80 2.39 18.73
C HIS A 109 5.39 2.01 18.22
N PRO A 110 4.69 1.03 18.83
CA PRO A 110 3.38 0.59 18.35
C PRO A 110 2.38 1.73 18.28
N VAL A 111 1.70 1.88 17.15
CA VAL A 111 0.82 3.04 16.93
C VAL A 111 -0.30 3.14 17.95
N TYR A 112 -0.85 1.99 18.42
CA TYR A 112 -1.89 2.00 19.44
C TYR A 112 -1.38 2.54 20.78
N GLN A 113 -0.10 2.29 21.14
CA GLN A 113 0.54 2.82 22.34
C GLN A 113 0.82 4.30 22.18
N LEU A 114 1.40 4.71 21.05
CA LEU A 114 1.65 6.12 20.75
C LEU A 114 0.37 6.95 20.88
N MET A 115 -0.74 6.52 20.27
CA MET A 115 -2.01 7.23 20.34
C MET A 115 -2.53 7.36 21.77
N LYS A 116 -2.42 6.28 22.57
CA LYS A 116 -2.79 6.28 23.98
C LYS A 116 -1.92 7.24 24.81
N GLU A 117 -0.60 7.19 24.65
CA GLU A 117 0.35 8.06 25.36
C GLU A 117 0.18 9.54 25.03
N GLN A 118 -0.23 9.84 23.80
CA GLN A 118 -0.51 11.21 23.35
C GLN A 118 -1.95 11.66 23.57
N GLU A 119 -2.79 10.81 24.19
CA GLU A 119 -4.22 11.08 24.47
C GLU A 119 -5.01 11.43 23.20
N ILE A 120 -4.67 10.79 22.05
CA ILE A 120 -5.33 10.99 20.77
C ILE A 120 -6.26 9.81 20.50
N ALA A 121 -7.56 10.07 20.49
CA ALA A 121 -8.57 9.05 20.23
C ALA A 121 -8.57 8.63 18.76
N VAL A 122 -8.56 7.31 18.52
CA VAL A 122 -8.70 6.70 17.21
C VAL A 122 -9.81 5.65 17.28
N GLU A 123 -10.73 5.69 16.33
CA GLU A 123 -11.80 4.69 16.22
C GLU A 123 -11.30 3.41 15.54
N TRP A 124 -10.50 2.61 16.26
CA TRP A 124 -9.87 1.39 15.74
C TRP A 124 -10.86 0.41 15.12
N LYS A 125 -12.10 0.37 15.61
CA LYS A 125 -13.18 -0.48 15.09
C LYS A 125 -13.74 0.00 13.74
N ASP A 126 -13.44 1.23 13.34
CA ASP A 126 -13.85 1.77 12.06
C ASP A 126 -12.98 1.29 10.89
N PHE A 127 -11.82 0.69 11.18
CA PHE A 127 -10.96 0.17 10.12
C PHE A 127 -11.51 -1.15 9.55
N ILE A 128 -11.34 -1.35 8.24
CA ILE A 128 -11.79 -2.56 7.55
C ILE A 128 -11.03 -3.80 8.06
N ALA A 129 -11.75 -4.88 8.30
CA ALA A 129 -11.22 -6.08 8.95
C ALA A 129 -9.99 -6.71 8.26
N PRO A 130 -9.89 -6.83 6.91
CA PRO A 130 -8.71 -7.38 6.26
C PRO A 130 -7.42 -6.61 6.55
N VAL A 131 -7.51 -5.27 6.64
CA VAL A 131 -6.36 -4.40 6.94
C VAL A 131 -5.95 -4.54 8.41
N VAL A 132 -6.93 -4.53 9.31
CA VAL A 132 -6.67 -4.75 10.75
C VAL A 132 -6.05 -6.13 10.99
N GLY A 133 -6.62 -7.19 10.39
CA GLY A 133 -6.12 -8.56 10.52
C GLY A 133 -4.67 -8.72 10.09
N TYR A 134 -4.26 -7.98 9.04
CA TYR A 134 -2.90 -8.04 8.52
C TYR A 134 -1.88 -7.34 9.44
N TYR A 135 -2.18 -6.15 9.97
CA TYR A 135 -1.22 -5.31 10.70
C TYR A 135 -1.33 -5.38 12.22
N SER A 136 -2.26 -6.17 12.76
CA SER A 136 -2.42 -6.34 14.19
C SER A 136 -1.58 -7.49 14.77
N LYS A 137 -1.10 -7.28 15.99
CA LYS A 137 -0.54 -8.31 16.85
C LYS A 137 -1.23 -8.22 18.22
N ASP A 138 -1.62 -9.35 18.80
CA ASP A 138 -2.29 -9.42 20.09
C ASP A 138 -3.52 -8.50 20.18
N GLY A 139 -4.30 -8.42 19.09
CA GLY A 139 -5.52 -7.61 18.98
C GLY A 139 -5.29 -6.10 18.78
N ASN A 140 -4.05 -5.63 18.67
CA ASN A 140 -3.72 -4.21 18.55
C ASN A 140 -2.99 -3.91 17.25
N LEU A 141 -3.30 -2.76 16.60
CA LEU A 141 -2.56 -2.27 15.45
C LEU A 141 -1.18 -1.73 15.86
N TYR A 142 -0.14 -2.28 15.27
CA TYR A 142 1.25 -1.87 15.51
C TYR A 142 1.74 -0.77 14.59
N SER A 143 1.11 -0.62 13.43
CA SER A 143 1.37 0.43 12.45
C SER A 143 0.06 1.06 11.99
N MET A 144 0.11 2.29 11.47
CA MET A 144 -1.06 2.95 10.90
C MET A 144 -1.23 2.54 9.46
N PRO A 145 -2.29 1.82 9.08
CA PRO A 145 -2.57 1.50 7.69
C PRO A 145 -2.61 2.77 6.84
N PHE A 146 -2.04 2.71 5.63
CA PHE A 146 -1.93 3.90 4.79
C PHE A 146 -2.44 3.65 3.38
N ASN A 147 -1.66 2.98 2.55
CA ASN A 147 -1.96 2.77 1.14
C ASN A 147 -2.22 1.29 0.87
N SER A 148 -3.31 0.78 1.42
CA SER A 148 -3.75 -0.60 1.22
C SER A 148 -4.45 -0.77 -0.13
N SER A 149 -4.14 -1.87 -0.82
CA SER A 149 -4.76 -2.26 -2.09
C SER A 149 -4.97 -3.78 -2.12
N THR A 150 -5.57 -4.27 -3.18
CA THR A 150 -5.54 -5.68 -3.57
C THR A 150 -5.35 -5.77 -5.07
N PRO A 151 -4.83 -6.88 -5.64
CA PRO A 151 -4.82 -7.03 -7.09
C PRO A 151 -6.24 -7.13 -7.61
N ILE A 152 -6.49 -6.47 -8.73
CA ILE A 152 -7.74 -6.58 -9.47
C ILE A 152 -7.44 -6.85 -10.94
N PHE A 153 -8.44 -7.30 -11.67
CA PHE A 153 -8.35 -7.55 -13.09
C PHE A 153 -8.74 -6.30 -13.88
N TYR A 154 -7.85 -5.79 -14.72
CA TYR A 154 -8.09 -4.69 -15.67
C TYR A 154 -8.25 -5.24 -17.08
N TYR A 155 -9.11 -4.65 -17.90
CA TYR A 155 -9.28 -5.05 -19.29
C TYR A 155 -9.60 -3.87 -20.21
N ASN A 156 -9.14 -3.98 -21.47
CA ASN A 156 -9.37 -3.04 -22.54
C ASN A 156 -10.69 -3.36 -23.25
N LYS A 157 -11.72 -2.52 -23.04
CA LYS A 157 -13.05 -2.69 -23.61
C LYS A 157 -13.05 -2.57 -25.13
N ASP A 158 -12.21 -1.68 -25.70
CA ASP A 158 -12.11 -1.51 -27.14
C ASP A 158 -11.51 -2.75 -27.81
N ALA A 159 -10.48 -3.36 -27.17
CA ALA A 159 -9.91 -4.62 -27.64
C ALA A 159 -10.92 -5.78 -27.55
N PHE A 160 -11.73 -5.83 -26.49
CA PHE A 160 -12.81 -6.83 -26.37
C PHE A 160 -13.81 -6.68 -27.52
N GLN A 161 -14.29 -5.47 -27.76
CA GLN A 161 -15.24 -5.20 -28.83
C GLN A 161 -14.67 -5.60 -30.20
N LYS A 162 -13.41 -5.24 -30.48
CA LYS A 162 -12.73 -5.62 -31.73
C LYS A 162 -12.58 -7.14 -31.89
N ALA A 163 -12.44 -7.87 -30.79
CA ALA A 163 -12.35 -9.33 -30.78
C ALA A 163 -13.72 -10.03 -30.76
N GLY A 164 -14.84 -9.31 -30.87
CA GLY A 164 -16.19 -9.86 -30.79
C GLY A 164 -16.58 -10.36 -29.40
N LEU A 165 -15.96 -9.84 -28.35
CA LEU A 165 -16.29 -10.10 -26.96
C LEU A 165 -17.20 -8.99 -26.41
N ASP A 166 -18.02 -9.32 -25.41
CA ASP A 166 -18.86 -8.34 -24.72
C ASP A 166 -17.98 -7.45 -23.80
N PRO A 167 -17.87 -6.12 -24.09
CA PRO A 167 -17.04 -5.22 -23.33
C PRO A 167 -17.56 -4.93 -21.91
N SER A 168 -18.75 -5.41 -21.56
CA SER A 168 -19.33 -5.30 -20.22
C SER A 168 -19.03 -6.52 -19.31
N LYS A 169 -18.45 -7.59 -19.87
CA LYS A 169 -18.26 -8.88 -19.21
C LYS A 169 -16.78 -9.26 -19.13
N PRO A 170 -16.04 -8.80 -18.11
CA PRO A 170 -14.70 -9.30 -17.87
C PRO A 170 -14.71 -10.82 -17.61
N PRO A 171 -13.61 -11.53 -17.93
CA PRO A 171 -13.49 -12.95 -17.64
C PRO A 171 -13.52 -13.20 -16.12
N GLN A 172 -14.26 -14.23 -15.71
CA GLN A 172 -14.41 -14.63 -14.31
C GLN A 172 -13.59 -15.88 -13.96
N THR A 173 -13.15 -16.62 -14.97
CA THR A 173 -12.37 -17.84 -14.81
C THR A 173 -11.10 -17.80 -15.64
N TRP A 174 -10.08 -18.56 -15.21
CA TRP A 174 -8.84 -18.70 -15.96
C TRP A 174 -9.05 -19.30 -17.35
N LYS A 175 -10.05 -20.17 -17.49
CA LYS A 175 -10.45 -20.69 -18.81
C LYS A 175 -10.97 -19.58 -19.72
N GLN A 176 -11.79 -18.66 -19.20
CA GLN A 176 -12.25 -17.49 -19.95
C GLN A 176 -11.09 -16.54 -20.29
N VAL A 177 -10.12 -16.34 -19.37
CA VAL A 177 -8.92 -15.55 -19.68
C VAL A 177 -8.17 -16.14 -20.87
N GLU A 178 -7.97 -17.45 -20.88
CA GLU A 178 -7.34 -18.16 -22.01
C GLU A 178 -8.13 -17.99 -23.32
N ASP A 179 -9.44 -18.26 -23.29
CA ASP A 179 -10.30 -18.20 -24.48
C ASP A 179 -10.41 -16.78 -25.05
N TYR A 180 -10.54 -15.78 -24.18
CA TYR A 180 -10.61 -14.37 -24.58
C TYR A 180 -9.25 -13.90 -25.13
N SER A 181 -8.14 -14.32 -24.52
CA SER A 181 -6.80 -14.01 -25.02
C SER A 181 -6.60 -14.52 -26.45
N LYS A 182 -6.99 -15.79 -26.73
CA LYS A 182 -6.90 -16.38 -28.06
C LYS A 182 -7.70 -15.59 -29.10
N LYS A 183 -8.93 -15.18 -28.77
CA LYS A 183 -9.77 -14.34 -29.65
C LYS A 183 -9.16 -12.95 -29.89
N ILE A 184 -8.66 -12.32 -28.83
CA ILE A 184 -8.04 -11.00 -28.89
C ILE A 184 -6.80 -11.00 -29.77
N ILE A 185 -5.92 -12.00 -29.61
CA ILE A 185 -4.71 -12.15 -30.41
C ILE A 185 -5.07 -12.44 -31.87
N ALA A 186 -5.98 -13.39 -32.12
CA ALA A 186 -6.40 -13.77 -33.47
C ALA A 186 -7.06 -12.63 -34.24
N SER A 187 -7.78 -11.74 -33.56
CA SER A 187 -8.40 -10.56 -34.17
C SER A 187 -7.42 -9.40 -34.44
N GLY A 188 -6.19 -9.51 -33.95
CA GLY A 188 -5.21 -8.43 -33.99
C GLY A 188 -5.61 -7.22 -33.11
N ALA A 189 -6.48 -7.42 -32.10
CA ALA A 189 -6.91 -6.37 -31.18
C ALA A 189 -5.79 -5.99 -30.18
N ALA A 190 -4.95 -6.94 -29.80
CA ALA A 190 -3.74 -6.75 -29.02
C ALA A 190 -2.70 -7.80 -29.38
N LYS A 191 -1.41 -7.57 -29.01
CA LYS A 191 -0.29 -8.50 -29.26
C LYS A 191 -0.26 -9.64 -28.25
N CYS A 192 -0.79 -9.43 -27.05
CA CYS A 192 -0.88 -10.44 -26.00
C CYS A 192 -2.22 -10.39 -25.27
N GLY A 193 -2.60 -11.49 -24.64
CA GLY A 193 -3.81 -11.61 -23.87
C GLY A 193 -3.74 -10.79 -22.61
N PHE A 194 -2.87 -11.19 -21.66
CA PHE A 194 -2.69 -10.48 -20.41
C PHE A 194 -1.25 -10.44 -19.93
N SER A 195 -0.98 -9.50 -19.02
CA SER A 195 0.26 -9.38 -18.25
C SER A 195 -0.04 -9.14 -16.78
N THR A 196 0.98 -9.11 -15.94
CA THR A 196 0.85 -8.87 -14.50
C THR A 196 1.96 -7.98 -13.98
N GLY A 197 1.62 -7.10 -13.04
CA GLY A 197 2.62 -6.45 -12.20
C GLY A 197 2.74 -7.16 -10.85
N TRP A 198 3.86 -6.97 -10.16
CA TRP A 198 4.15 -7.59 -8.86
C TRP A 198 3.89 -9.12 -8.88
N PRO A 199 4.55 -9.88 -9.76
CA PRO A 199 4.14 -11.24 -10.10
C PRO A 199 4.09 -12.22 -8.92
N SER A 200 4.98 -12.12 -7.92
CA SER A 200 4.86 -12.92 -6.70
C SER A 200 3.56 -12.59 -5.96
N TRP A 201 3.30 -11.31 -5.71
CA TRP A 201 2.12 -10.88 -4.98
C TRP A 201 0.80 -11.19 -5.70
N THR A 202 0.74 -10.90 -7.01
CA THR A 202 -0.49 -11.10 -7.80
C THR A 202 -0.74 -12.55 -8.17
N MET A 203 0.31 -13.31 -8.57
CA MET A 203 0.15 -14.65 -9.15
C MET A 203 0.51 -15.80 -8.20
N VAL A 204 1.16 -15.53 -7.09
CA VAL A 204 1.43 -16.59 -6.11
C VAL A 204 0.65 -16.33 -4.83
N GLU A 205 0.94 -15.24 -4.15
CA GLU A 205 0.39 -14.92 -2.82
C GLU A 205 -1.14 -14.75 -2.85
N ASN A 206 -1.64 -13.85 -3.70
CA ASN A 206 -3.08 -13.62 -3.84
C ASN A 206 -3.81 -14.79 -4.49
N MET A 207 -3.18 -15.55 -5.40
CA MET A 207 -3.83 -16.72 -6.00
C MET A 207 -4.01 -17.84 -4.99
N HIS A 208 -3.06 -18.07 -4.07
CA HIS A 208 -3.25 -19.01 -2.97
C HIS A 208 -4.42 -18.58 -2.08
N ALA A 209 -4.44 -17.33 -1.64
CA ALA A 209 -5.53 -16.80 -0.83
C ALA A 209 -6.89 -16.90 -1.53
N TRP A 210 -6.99 -16.44 -2.79
CA TRP A 210 -8.22 -16.43 -3.57
C TRP A 210 -8.82 -17.81 -3.83
N HIS A 211 -7.97 -18.84 -3.86
CA HIS A 211 -8.37 -20.24 -4.05
C HIS A 211 -8.42 -21.05 -2.77
N ASP A 212 -8.34 -20.37 -1.60
CA ASP A 212 -8.33 -21.00 -0.26
C ASP A 212 -7.23 -22.07 -0.12
N GLN A 213 -6.04 -21.77 -0.65
CA GLN A 213 -4.88 -22.65 -0.56
C GLN A 213 -3.84 -22.06 0.37
N PRO A 214 -3.22 -22.85 1.26
CA PRO A 214 -2.17 -22.34 2.14
C PRO A 214 -0.92 -21.98 1.32
N PHE A 215 -0.39 -20.78 1.57
CA PHE A 215 0.89 -20.34 1.03
C PHE A 215 2.05 -20.91 1.84
N ALA A 216 1.86 -21.02 3.16
CA ALA A 216 2.84 -21.53 4.10
C ALA A 216 2.18 -22.27 5.27
N THR A 217 2.97 -22.99 6.07
CA THR A 217 2.51 -23.62 7.31
C THR A 217 2.18 -22.56 8.39
N LYS A 218 1.65 -23.00 9.54
CA LYS A 218 1.35 -22.13 10.70
C LYS A 218 0.41 -20.98 10.34
N ARG A 219 -0.69 -21.27 9.61
CA ARG A 219 -1.62 -20.25 9.10
C ARG A 219 -0.85 -19.09 8.41
N ASP A 220 -0.04 -19.45 7.43
CA ASP A 220 0.77 -18.50 6.68
C ASP A 220 1.68 -17.62 7.57
N GLY A 221 2.18 -18.20 8.67
CA GLY A 221 3.12 -17.57 9.61
C GLY A 221 2.47 -16.82 10.78
N PHE A 222 1.15 -16.76 10.89
CA PHE A 222 0.50 -16.09 12.04
C PHE A 222 0.68 -16.86 13.36
N ASP A 223 0.86 -18.19 13.32
CA ASP A 223 0.96 -19.05 14.49
C ASP A 223 2.41 -19.37 14.91
N GLY A 224 3.41 -18.65 14.39
CA GLY A 224 4.78 -18.79 14.82
C GLY A 224 5.81 -18.62 13.72
N LEU A 225 7.10 -18.74 14.07
CA LEU A 225 8.23 -18.49 13.17
C LEU A 225 8.77 -19.73 12.48
N ASP A 226 8.47 -20.93 13.00
CA ASP A 226 8.85 -22.21 12.40
C ASP A 226 7.90 -22.53 11.24
N VAL A 227 8.12 -21.85 10.13
CA VAL A 227 7.25 -21.83 8.95
C VAL A 227 7.95 -22.44 7.76
N GLN A 228 7.20 -23.14 6.91
CA GLN A 228 7.65 -23.66 5.62
C GLN A 228 6.69 -23.24 4.51
N LEU A 229 7.19 -22.85 3.35
CA LEU A 229 6.39 -22.54 2.18
C LEU A 229 5.74 -23.80 1.59
N LEU A 230 4.57 -23.63 1.02
CA LEU A 230 3.77 -24.70 0.40
C LEU A 230 3.45 -24.43 -1.08
N ILE A 231 4.07 -23.40 -1.68
CA ILE A 231 3.78 -22.96 -3.05
C ILE A 231 4.16 -23.97 -4.15
N ASN A 232 4.94 -25.00 -3.83
CA ASN A 232 5.28 -26.09 -4.73
C ASN A 232 4.28 -27.25 -4.72
N LYS A 233 3.16 -27.13 -4.01
CA LYS A 233 2.10 -28.13 -4.00
C LYS A 233 1.25 -28.04 -5.27
N GLU A 234 0.25 -28.91 -5.39
CA GLU A 234 -0.57 -29.10 -6.60
C GLU A 234 -1.09 -27.77 -7.18
N PHE A 235 -1.64 -26.89 -6.33
CA PHE A 235 -2.19 -25.62 -6.78
C PHE A 235 -1.13 -24.72 -7.42
N GLY A 236 0.01 -24.52 -6.75
CA GLY A 236 1.09 -23.68 -7.27
C GLY A 236 1.66 -24.25 -8.57
N GLN A 237 1.87 -25.57 -8.65
CA GLN A 237 2.31 -26.21 -9.88
C GLN A 237 1.32 -26.03 -11.04
N LYS A 238 0.01 -26.20 -10.77
CA LYS A 238 -1.06 -25.97 -11.77
C LYS A 238 -1.05 -24.54 -12.26
N HIS A 239 -1.08 -23.56 -11.32
CA HIS A 239 -1.24 -22.16 -11.67
C HIS A 239 -0.03 -21.60 -12.39
N ILE A 240 1.18 -21.76 -11.84
CA ILE A 240 2.43 -21.28 -12.45
C ILE A 240 2.74 -22.06 -13.74
N GLY A 241 2.42 -23.36 -13.78
CA GLY A 241 2.54 -24.17 -15.00
C GLY A 241 1.65 -23.67 -16.14
N ALA A 242 0.43 -23.25 -15.85
CA ALA A 242 -0.45 -22.64 -16.85
C ALA A 242 0.13 -21.31 -17.37
N LEU A 243 0.62 -20.42 -16.49
CA LEU A 243 1.28 -19.18 -16.91
C LEU A 243 2.48 -19.45 -17.82
N ALA A 244 3.33 -20.41 -17.47
CA ALA A 244 4.50 -20.81 -18.26
C ALA A 244 4.10 -21.37 -19.64
N ALA A 245 3.03 -22.15 -19.71
CA ALA A 245 2.51 -22.66 -20.98
C ALA A 245 1.95 -21.51 -21.83
N TRP A 246 1.17 -20.64 -21.25
CA TRP A 246 0.52 -19.49 -21.93
C TRP A 246 1.52 -18.43 -22.43
N GLN A 247 2.70 -18.36 -21.86
CA GLN A 247 3.73 -17.44 -22.35
C GLN A 247 4.20 -17.77 -23.76
N LYS A 248 4.19 -19.05 -24.15
CA LYS A 248 4.61 -19.49 -25.49
C LYS A 248 3.67 -18.95 -26.59
N ASP A 249 2.39 -18.81 -26.27
CA ASP A 249 1.32 -18.39 -27.20
C ASP A 249 0.93 -16.90 -26.99
N ASN A 250 1.70 -16.13 -26.24
CA ASN A 250 1.39 -14.75 -25.87
C ASN A 250 0.04 -14.57 -25.15
N ILE A 251 -0.57 -15.63 -24.65
CA ILE A 251 -1.76 -15.55 -23.78
C ILE A 251 -1.37 -14.83 -22.51
N TYR A 252 -0.26 -15.22 -21.86
CA TYR A 252 0.41 -14.49 -20.80
C TYR A 252 1.72 -13.90 -21.32
N SER A 253 2.02 -12.65 -20.95
CA SER A 253 3.28 -12.00 -21.29
C SER A 253 3.94 -11.46 -20.04
N TYR A 254 4.95 -12.17 -19.52
CA TYR A 254 5.74 -11.69 -18.39
C TYR A 254 6.45 -10.39 -18.75
N GLY A 255 6.35 -9.39 -17.89
CA GLY A 255 6.88 -8.05 -18.15
C GLY A 255 7.91 -7.56 -17.14
N GLY A 256 8.40 -8.45 -16.26
CA GLY A 256 9.37 -8.11 -15.21
C GLY A 256 8.73 -7.95 -13.83
N ARG A 257 9.54 -7.55 -12.86
CA ARG A 257 9.17 -7.42 -11.46
C ARG A 257 8.47 -6.09 -11.18
N GLN A 258 7.84 -5.97 -10.02
CA GLN A 258 7.13 -4.76 -9.59
C GLN A 258 6.15 -4.25 -10.65
N GLY A 259 6.14 -2.95 -10.96
CA GLY A 259 5.31 -2.32 -11.98
C GLY A 259 5.93 -2.27 -13.39
N THR A 260 7.00 -3.03 -13.66
CA THR A 260 7.72 -2.96 -14.95
C THR A 260 6.83 -3.31 -16.13
N ALA A 261 5.80 -4.13 -15.93
CA ALA A 261 4.83 -4.52 -16.94
C ALA A 261 3.70 -3.51 -17.19
N ASP A 262 3.55 -2.46 -16.36
CA ASP A 262 2.46 -1.48 -16.49
C ASP A 262 2.33 -0.91 -17.93
N PRO A 263 3.42 -0.58 -18.64
CA PRO A 263 3.35 -0.09 -20.02
C PRO A 263 2.69 -1.05 -21.02
N LYS A 264 2.75 -2.39 -20.77
CA LYS A 264 2.10 -3.37 -21.66
C LYS A 264 0.58 -3.20 -21.73
N PHE A 265 -0.03 -2.84 -20.61
CA PHE A 265 -1.47 -2.54 -20.58
C PHE A 265 -1.75 -1.10 -21.01
N VAL A 266 -1.04 -0.13 -20.44
CA VAL A 266 -1.26 1.31 -20.72
C VAL A 266 -1.17 1.63 -22.22
N ASN A 267 -0.25 0.98 -22.94
CA ASN A 267 -0.06 1.15 -24.37
C ASN A 267 -0.91 0.20 -25.23
N GLY A 268 -1.76 -0.63 -24.62
CA GLY A 268 -2.62 -1.58 -25.33
C GLY A 268 -1.87 -2.74 -25.98
N GLU A 269 -0.63 -3.03 -25.58
CA GLU A 269 0.11 -4.22 -26.04
C GLU A 269 -0.57 -5.50 -25.58
N CYS A 270 -0.93 -5.57 -24.28
CA CYS A 270 -1.79 -6.63 -23.74
C CYS A 270 -3.18 -6.06 -23.45
N ALA A 271 -4.22 -6.84 -23.76
CA ALA A 271 -5.59 -6.41 -23.60
C ALA A 271 -6.11 -6.51 -22.16
N MET A 272 -5.46 -7.31 -21.33
CA MET A 272 -5.84 -7.56 -19.93
C MET A 272 -4.62 -7.43 -19.03
N TYR A 273 -4.85 -7.09 -17.75
CA TYR A 273 -3.78 -6.85 -16.79
C TYR A 273 -4.24 -7.17 -15.37
N ILE A 274 -3.40 -7.80 -14.58
CA ILE A 274 -3.65 -8.02 -13.16
C ILE A 274 -2.62 -7.22 -12.35
N GLN A 275 -3.11 -6.28 -11.57
CA GLN A 275 -2.25 -5.37 -10.80
C GLN A 275 -3.06 -4.71 -9.68
N SER A 276 -2.37 -4.00 -8.80
CA SER A 276 -2.94 -3.24 -7.70
C SER A 276 -4.09 -2.31 -8.12
N SER A 277 -5.14 -2.26 -7.32
CA SER A 277 -6.23 -1.27 -7.46
C SER A 277 -5.72 0.18 -7.43
N ALA A 278 -4.54 0.44 -6.85
CA ALA A 278 -3.92 1.75 -6.81
C ALA A 278 -3.61 2.38 -8.18
N LEU A 279 -3.64 1.59 -9.26
CA LEU A 279 -3.43 2.12 -10.60
C LEU A 279 -4.66 2.82 -11.18
N ILE A 280 -5.84 2.66 -10.59
CA ILE A 280 -7.10 3.27 -11.10
C ILE A 280 -6.95 4.78 -11.30
N GLY A 281 -6.38 5.49 -10.32
CA GLY A 281 -6.19 6.95 -10.41
C GLY A 281 -5.27 7.37 -11.56
N GLY A 282 -4.17 6.64 -11.76
CA GLY A 282 -3.24 6.85 -12.87
C GLY A 282 -3.83 6.46 -14.22
N PHE A 283 -4.49 5.31 -14.29
CA PHE A 283 -5.11 4.81 -15.51
C PHE A 283 -6.25 5.72 -16.01
N THR A 284 -7.05 6.25 -15.10
CA THR A 284 -8.12 7.21 -15.43
C THR A 284 -7.57 8.46 -16.14
N LYS A 285 -6.34 8.88 -15.82
CA LYS A 285 -5.70 10.05 -16.42
C LYS A 285 -4.87 9.72 -17.65
N GLY A 286 -4.25 8.53 -17.69
CA GLY A 286 -3.20 8.18 -18.66
C GLY A 286 -3.64 7.29 -19.82
N ILE A 287 -4.62 6.39 -19.63
CA ILE A 287 -5.05 5.46 -20.66
C ILE A 287 -5.99 6.15 -21.67
N LYS A 288 -5.79 5.86 -22.95
CA LYS A 288 -6.51 6.47 -24.07
C LYS A 288 -7.69 5.65 -24.61
N PHE A 289 -7.76 4.37 -24.27
CA PHE A 289 -8.84 3.47 -24.65
C PHE A 289 -9.85 3.30 -23.51
N GLN A 290 -11.04 2.81 -23.83
CA GLN A 290 -12.02 2.45 -22.83
C GLN A 290 -11.57 1.20 -22.06
N TRP A 291 -11.53 1.26 -20.75
CA TRP A 291 -11.13 0.16 -19.89
C TRP A 291 -12.13 -0.06 -18.76
N GLY A 292 -12.00 -1.17 -18.09
CA GLY A 292 -12.80 -1.51 -16.91
C GLY A 292 -12.06 -2.48 -16.02
N THR A 293 -12.68 -2.80 -14.89
CA THR A 293 -12.15 -3.76 -13.92
C THR A 293 -13.07 -4.95 -13.74
N GLY A 294 -12.50 -6.03 -13.21
CA GLY A 294 -13.20 -7.24 -12.80
C GLY A 294 -12.48 -7.84 -11.60
N GLN A 295 -13.14 -8.80 -10.95
CA GLN A 295 -12.50 -9.59 -9.91
C GLN A 295 -11.43 -10.51 -10.52
N LEU A 296 -10.50 -10.98 -9.67
CA LEU A 296 -9.51 -11.98 -10.05
C LEU A 296 -10.16 -13.24 -10.61
N PRO A 297 -9.61 -13.82 -11.68
CA PRO A 297 -10.11 -15.06 -12.24
C PRO A 297 -9.98 -16.24 -11.26
N PHE A 298 -10.90 -17.19 -11.38
CA PHE A 298 -10.98 -18.36 -10.53
C PHE A 298 -10.86 -19.66 -11.33
N TRP A 299 -10.14 -20.67 -10.80
CA TRP A 299 -9.99 -21.95 -11.48
C TRP A 299 -11.24 -22.85 -11.43
N GLY A 300 -12.18 -22.57 -10.51
CA GLY A 300 -13.31 -23.46 -10.26
C GLY A 300 -12.95 -24.66 -9.37
N PRO A 301 -13.87 -25.62 -9.25
CA PRO A 301 -13.63 -26.83 -8.46
C PRO A 301 -12.35 -27.57 -8.88
N PRO A 302 -11.60 -28.22 -7.95
CA PRO A 302 -12.00 -28.47 -6.56
C PRO A 302 -11.72 -27.33 -5.57
N TYR A 303 -11.24 -26.17 -6.03
CA TYR A 303 -10.89 -25.05 -5.16
C TYR A 303 -12.12 -24.30 -4.64
N THR A 304 -11.99 -23.66 -3.49
CA THR A 304 -13.00 -22.81 -2.89
C THR A 304 -12.62 -21.35 -3.09
N LYS A 305 -13.56 -20.53 -3.58
CA LYS A 305 -13.32 -19.10 -3.74
C LYS A 305 -13.40 -18.42 -2.37
N ALA A 306 -12.31 -17.80 -1.95
CA ALA A 306 -12.21 -17.00 -0.73
C ALA A 306 -12.13 -15.49 -1.05
N THR A 307 -11.57 -14.69 -0.14
CA THR A 307 -11.21 -13.29 -0.41
C THR A 307 -9.76 -13.20 -0.87
N SER A 308 -9.43 -12.12 -1.59
CA SER A 308 -8.02 -11.73 -1.81
C SER A 308 -7.38 -11.25 -0.49
N ILE A 309 -6.06 -11.05 -0.51
CA ILE A 309 -5.33 -10.43 0.59
C ILE A 309 -4.86 -9.03 0.20
N ILE A 310 -4.62 -8.20 1.20
CA ILE A 310 -4.13 -6.85 0.96
C ILE A 310 -2.68 -6.87 0.47
N GLY A 311 -2.33 -5.77 -0.19
CA GLY A 311 -0.96 -5.33 -0.45
C GLY A 311 -0.83 -3.85 -0.17
N GLY A 312 0.25 -3.27 -0.65
CA GLY A 312 0.58 -1.88 -0.38
C GLY A 312 1.38 -1.73 0.90
N ALA A 313 1.13 -0.68 1.69
CA ALA A 313 2.00 -0.37 2.83
C ALA A 313 1.26 0.26 4.01
N THR A 314 1.94 0.25 5.12
CA THR A 314 1.53 0.83 6.40
C THR A 314 2.64 1.72 6.94
N LEU A 315 2.29 2.66 7.83
CA LEU A 315 3.22 3.60 8.43
C LEU A 315 3.66 3.12 9.81
N TRP A 316 4.95 2.89 9.95
CA TRP A 316 5.58 2.49 11.20
C TRP A 316 6.21 3.69 11.89
N VAL A 317 5.94 3.84 13.18
CA VAL A 317 6.58 4.87 14.00
C VAL A 317 7.86 4.31 14.60
N MET A 318 8.95 5.03 14.44
CA MET A 318 10.26 4.61 14.94
C MET A 318 10.47 5.11 16.37
N LYS A 319 11.02 4.25 17.24
CA LYS A 319 11.37 4.59 18.63
C LYS A 319 12.46 5.64 18.74
N GLY A 320 12.58 6.23 19.93
CA GLY A 320 13.69 7.10 20.31
C GLY A 320 13.49 8.58 19.96
N LYS A 321 12.25 8.98 19.68
CA LYS A 321 11.91 10.38 19.40
C LYS A 321 11.40 11.10 20.67
N PRO A 322 11.66 12.42 20.81
CA PRO A 322 11.13 13.24 21.90
C PRO A 322 9.58 13.23 21.95
N ALA A 323 9.03 13.45 23.13
CA ALA A 323 7.58 13.45 23.33
C ALA A 323 6.84 14.48 22.46
N THR A 324 7.43 15.66 22.25
CA THR A 324 6.89 16.72 21.37
C THR A 324 6.81 16.25 19.90
N GLU A 325 7.84 15.58 19.40
CA GLU A 325 7.87 15.03 18.04
C GLU A 325 6.91 13.83 17.90
N ASN A 326 6.83 12.98 18.95
CA ASN A 326 5.85 11.89 19.00
C ASN A 326 4.41 12.41 18.95
N ARG A 327 4.11 13.56 19.58
CA ARG A 327 2.79 14.19 19.50
C ARG A 327 2.48 14.66 18.08
N GLY A 328 3.42 15.27 17.38
CA GLY A 328 3.28 15.66 15.97
C GLY A 328 3.06 14.46 15.06
N THR A 329 3.83 13.38 15.27
CA THR A 329 3.67 12.09 14.59
C THR A 329 2.26 11.54 14.79
N ALA A 330 1.76 11.50 16.03
CA ALA A 330 0.42 11.00 16.34
C ALA A 330 -0.69 11.87 15.71
N LYS A 331 -0.56 13.21 15.74
CA LYS A 331 -1.50 14.12 15.08
C LYS A 331 -1.56 13.88 13.55
N PHE A 332 -0.42 13.68 12.89
CA PHE A 332 -0.38 13.36 11.47
C PHE A 332 -1.06 12.02 11.15
N LEU A 333 -0.75 10.97 11.93
CA LEU A 333 -1.35 9.65 11.75
C LEU A 333 -2.87 9.67 11.99
N LYS A 334 -3.33 10.45 12.99
CA LYS A 334 -4.76 10.69 13.20
C LYS A 334 -5.39 11.39 12.00
N PHE A 335 -4.78 12.46 11.49
CA PHE A 335 -5.28 13.20 10.34
C PHE A 335 -5.49 12.31 9.12
N ILE A 336 -4.49 11.50 8.74
CA ILE A 336 -4.62 10.63 7.57
C ILE A 336 -5.63 9.48 7.75
N SER A 337 -5.99 9.14 8.99
CA SER A 337 -6.99 8.11 9.31
C SER A 337 -8.43 8.62 9.35
N GLU A 338 -8.64 9.93 9.28
CA GLU A 338 -9.98 10.53 9.28
C GLU A 338 -10.77 10.13 8.03
N PRO A 339 -12.09 9.89 8.15
CA PRO A 339 -12.91 9.44 7.02
C PRO A 339 -12.83 10.33 5.78
N ASN A 340 -12.77 11.66 5.95
CA ASN A 340 -12.66 12.59 4.82
C ASN A 340 -11.33 12.44 4.08
N GLN A 341 -10.22 12.25 4.80
CA GLN A 341 -8.91 12.01 4.20
C GLN A 341 -8.86 10.66 3.50
N GLN A 342 -9.49 9.64 4.09
CA GLN A 342 -9.62 8.32 3.49
C GLN A 342 -10.47 8.32 2.22
N MET A 343 -11.55 9.09 2.16
CA MET A 343 -12.34 9.29 0.95
C MET A 343 -11.52 9.98 -0.14
N TRP A 344 -10.85 11.09 0.20
CA TRP A 344 -10.00 11.82 -0.74
C TRP A 344 -8.88 10.92 -1.30
N TRP A 345 -8.21 10.16 -0.43
CA TRP A 345 -7.14 9.23 -0.79
C TRP A 345 -7.63 8.17 -1.76
N HIS A 346 -8.76 7.53 -1.43
CA HIS A 346 -9.38 6.51 -2.29
C HIS A 346 -9.72 7.06 -3.69
N VAL A 347 -10.46 8.17 -3.73
CA VAL A 347 -10.92 8.77 -5.01
C VAL A 347 -9.74 9.22 -5.88
N THR A 348 -8.69 9.75 -5.25
CA THR A 348 -7.51 10.27 -5.95
C THR A 348 -6.62 9.16 -6.49
N THR A 349 -6.44 8.08 -5.75
CA THR A 349 -5.41 7.07 -6.03
C THR A 349 -5.96 5.75 -6.54
N GLY A 350 -7.11 5.29 -6.01
CA GLY A 350 -7.63 3.93 -6.18
C GLY A 350 -7.18 2.97 -5.07
N TYR A 351 -6.34 3.41 -4.11
CA TYR A 351 -6.13 2.67 -2.86
C TYR A 351 -7.45 2.53 -2.10
N LEU A 352 -7.56 1.53 -1.26
CA LEU A 352 -8.75 1.33 -0.43
C LEU A 352 -8.94 2.49 0.55
N ALA A 353 -10.18 2.93 0.72
CA ALA A 353 -10.55 3.65 1.92
C ALA A 353 -10.55 2.66 3.09
N ILE A 354 -9.62 2.81 4.03
CA ILE A 354 -9.45 1.85 5.13
C ILE A 354 -10.45 2.02 6.27
N SER A 355 -11.28 3.06 6.23
CA SER A 355 -12.34 3.37 7.20
C SER A 355 -13.70 2.89 6.68
N ASN A 356 -14.44 2.12 7.48
CA ASN A 356 -15.81 1.72 7.16
C ASN A 356 -16.74 2.94 7.01
N THR A 357 -16.53 3.99 7.81
CA THR A 357 -17.27 5.25 7.69
C THR A 357 -16.99 5.92 6.35
N ALA A 358 -15.74 5.98 5.90
CA ALA A 358 -15.40 6.52 4.59
C ALA A 358 -16.08 5.73 3.45
N VAL A 359 -16.05 4.39 3.51
CA VAL A 359 -16.74 3.53 2.53
C VAL A 359 -18.24 3.80 2.50
N LYS A 360 -18.90 3.86 3.66
CA LYS A 360 -20.34 4.18 3.76
C LYS A 360 -20.67 5.56 3.17
N ASN A 361 -19.83 6.56 3.41
CA ASN A 361 -20.00 7.90 2.86
C ASN A 361 -19.86 7.92 1.33
N LEU A 362 -18.90 7.16 0.78
CA LEU A 362 -18.75 6.98 -0.67
C LEU A 362 -19.97 6.27 -1.29
N GLU A 363 -20.51 5.25 -0.62
CA GLU A 363 -21.74 4.56 -1.04
C GLU A 363 -22.96 5.51 -1.00
N ALA A 364 -23.15 6.22 0.11
CA ALA A 364 -24.24 7.20 0.29
C ALA A 364 -24.18 8.35 -0.72
N GLY A 365 -22.96 8.80 -1.07
CA GLY A 365 -22.71 9.81 -2.11
C GLY A 365 -22.80 9.28 -3.55
N TYR A 366 -23.27 8.05 -3.76
CA TYR A 366 -23.36 7.38 -5.06
C TYR A 366 -22.02 7.29 -5.82
N HIS A 367 -20.89 7.40 -5.15
CA HIS A 367 -19.58 7.40 -5.79
C HIS A 367 -19.33 6.09 -6.55
N PHE A 368 -19.52 4.96 -5.92
CA PHE A 368 -19.31 3.64 -6.53
C PHE A 368 -20.34 3.31 -7.64
N LYS A 369 -21.52 3.93 -7.61
CA LYS A 369 -22.47 3.82 -8.72
C LYS A 369 -21.96 4.56 -9.95
N LYS A 370 -21.33 5.71 -9.77
CA LYS A 370 -20.73 6.53 -10.83
C LYS A 370 -19.39 5.97 -11.32
N PHE A 371 -18.60 5.39 -10.41
CA PHE A 371 -17.26 4.85 -10.66
C PHE A 371 -17.14 3.40 -10.16
N PRO A 372 -17.84 2.45 -10.81
CA PRO A 372 -17.92 1.06 -10.33
C PRO A 372 -16.56 0.36 -10.27
N ASP A 373 -15.61 0.75 -11.13
CA ASP A 373 -14.25 0.20 -11.14
C ASP A 373 -13.51 0.40 -9.81
N GLN A 374 -13.82 1.46 -9.06
CA GLN A 374 -13.22 1.72 -7.74
C GLN A 374 -13.80 0.82 -6.62
N TYR A 375 -14.93 0.15 -6.86
CA TYR A 375 -15.52 -0.77 -5.88
C TYR A 375 -14.96 -2.19 -5.96
N THR A 376 -14.35 -2.57 -7.07
CA THR A 376 -13.90 -3.95 -7.34
C THR A 376 -12.98 -4.49 -6.26
N ALA A 377 -11.95 -3.72 -5.88
CA ALA A 377 -11.00 -4.13 -4.84
C ALA A 377 -11.66 -4.30 -3.46
N PHE A 378 -12.60 -3.41 -3.13
CA PHE A 378 -13.35 -3.53 -1.88
C PHE A 378 -14.22 -4.78 -1.87
N ALA A 379 -14.89 -5.07 -2.99
CA ALA A 379 -15.72 -6.26 -3.12
C ALA A 379 -14.90 -7.56 -2.98
N GLU A 380 -13.71 -7.64 -3.56
CA GLU A 380 -12.83 -8.82 -3.45
C GLU A 380 -12.39 -9.11 -2.01
N LEU A 381 -12.10 -8.06 -1.25
CA LEU A 381 -11.62 -8.19 0.12
C LEU A 381 -12.73 -8.43 1.14
N THR A 382 -13.96 -7.96 0.88
CA THR A 382 -14.99 -7.87 1.93
C THR A 382 -16.29 -8.60 1.63
N LYS A 383 -16.57 -8.95 0.37
CA LYS A 383 -17.83 -9.61 -0.01
C LYS A 383 -17.70 -11.12 -0.18
N GLY A 384 -16.48 -11.66 -0.15
CA GLY A 384 -16.21 -13.09 -0.16
C GLY A 384 -16.21 -13.71 1.25
N LYS A 385 -15.95 -15.02 1.31
CA LYS A 385 -15.74 -15.75 2.56
C LYS A 385 -14.28 -15.62 2.97
N ALA A 386 -13.99 -14.87 4.02
CA ALA A 386 -12.66 -14.86 4.62
C ALA A 386 -12.34 -16.24 5.23
N THR A 387 -11.13 -16.72 5.01
CA THR A 387 -10.63 -18.01 5.53
C THR A 387 -9.30 -17.81 6.24
N ALA A 388 -8.75 -18.87 6.83
CA ALA A 388 -7.42 -18.83 7.43
C ALA A 388 -6.33 -18.51 6.39
N ASN A 389 -6.52 -18.94 5.12
CA ASN A 389 -5.57 -18.71 4.02
C ASN A 389 -5.74 -17.34 3.34
N SER A 390 -6.76 -16.55 3.72
CA SER A 390 -6.99 -15.19 3.16
C SER A 390 -6.88 -14.08 4.21
N GLN A 391 -6.25 -14.36 5.36
CA GLN A 391 -5.95 -13.35 6.38
C GLN A 391 -4.75 -12.46 5.96
N GLY A 392 -3.80 -13.01 5.21
CA GLY A 392 -2.53 -12.38 4.82
C GLY A 392 -1.36 -13.32 5.07
N LEU A 393 -0.14 -12.79 4.93
CA LEU A 393 1.10 -13.55 5.08
C LEU A 393 2.00 -12.89 6.12
N ARG A 394 2.48 -13.68 7.10
CA ARG A 394 3.30 -13.15 8.21
C ARG A 394 4.64 -13.87 8.32
N LEU A 395 5.49 -13.65 7.33
CA LEU A 395 6.77 -14.35 7.19
C LEU A 395 7.94 -13.41 7.49
N GLY A 396 8.94 -13.96 8.19
CA GLY A 396 10.20 -13.24 8.41
C GLY A 396 11.02 -13.11 7.12
N ASN A 397 11.73 -11.99 6.95
CA ASN A 397 12.53 -11.70 5.76
C ASN A 397 11.78 -11.92 4.43
N PHE A 398 10.47 -11.68 4.41
CA PHE A 398 9.63 -12.01 3.26
C PHE A 398 10.00 -11.19 2.01
N VAL A 399 10.63 -10.05 2.14
CA VAL A 399 11.19 -9.29 0.99
C VAL A 399 12.16 -10.17 0.20
N GLN A 400 13.11 -10.83 0.89
CA GLN A 400 14.09 -11.72 0.27
C GLN A 400 13.43 -12.99 -0.30
N ILE A 401 12.42 -13.52 0.39
CA ILE A 401 11.65 -14.67 -0.08
C ILE A 401 10.91 -14.32 -1.37
N ARG A 402 10.31 -13.14 -1.48
CA ARG A 402 9.64 -12.65 -2.70
C ARG A 402 10.64 -12.57 -3.86
N ASP A 403 11.86 -12.07 -3.61
CA ASP A 403 12.93 -12.03 -4.62
C ASP A 403 13.33 -13.44 -5.11
N VAL A 404 13.38 -14.43 -4.21
CA VAL A 404 13.64 -15.83 -4.56
C VAL A 404 12.52 -16.41 -5.42
N ILE A 405 11.26 -16.19 -5.02
CA ILE A 405 10.08 -16.66 -5.78
C ILE A 405 10.10 -16.05 -7.19
N GLU A 406 10.30 -14.74 -7.32
CA GLU A 406 10.33 -14.06 -8.61
C GLU A 406 11.48 -14.54 -9.49
N ALA A 407 12.68 -14.77 -8.94
CA ALA A 407 13.82 -15.32 -9.69
C ALA A 407 13.53 -16.73 -10.23
N GLU A 408 12.86 -17.58 -9.45
CA GLU A 408 12.51 -18.92 -9.92
C GLU A 408 11.33 -18.89 -10.91
N MET A 409 10.37 -17.97 -10.77
CA MET A 409 9.36 -17.74 -11.79
C MET A 409 9.99 -17.30 -13.12
N GLU A 410 10.97 -16.41 -13.08
CA GLU A 410 11.74 -15.99 -14.27
C GLU A 410 12.46 -17.16 -14.95
N ASN A 411 13.07 -18.07 -14.16
CA ASN A 411 13.70 -19.29 -14.68
C ASN A 411 12.67 -20.23 -15.35
N ILE A 412 11.49 -20.36 -14.75
CA ILE A 412 10.38 -21.17 -15.31
C ILE A 412 9.89 -20.54 -16.62
N PHE A 413 9.61 -19.25 -16.63
CA PHE A 413 9.08 -18.54 -17.81
C PHE A 413 10.09 -18.47 -18.95
N ALA A 414 11.37 -18.42 -18.64
CA ALA A 414 12.44 -18.51 -19.63
C ALA A 414 12.71 -19.95 -20.13
N GLY A 415 11.99 -20.96 -19.61
CA GLY A 415 12.17 -22.36 -19.98
C GLY A 415 13.48 -22.99 -19.48
N LYS A 416 14.20 -22.33 -18.55
CA LYS A 416 15.43 -22.82 -17.94
C LYS A 416 15.18 -23.92 -16.91
N LYS A 417 13.99 -23.91 -16.30
CA LYS A 417 13.53 -24.92 -15.33
C LYS A 417 12.12 -25.37 -15.67
N THR A 418 11.77 -26.59 -15.32
CA THR A 418 10.39 -27.00 -15.27
C THR A 418 9.68 -26.27 -14.12
N THR A 419 8.35 -26.15 -14.18
CA THR A 419 7.56 -25.54 -13.09
C THR A 419 7.85 -26.20 -11.76
N LYS A 420 7.90 -27.53 -11.74
CA LYS A 420 8.19 -28.28 -10.51
C LYS A 420 9.58 -27.95 -9.95
N GLN A 421 10.62 -27.98 -10.78
CA GLN A 421 11.98 -27.67 -10.34
C GLN A 421 12.11 -26.24 -9.80
N GLY A 422 11.56 -25.24 -10.50
CA GLY A 422 11.64 -23.87 -10.06
C GLY A 422 10.89 -23.62 -8.75
N LEU A 423 9.69 -24.19 -8.59
CA LEU A 423 8.93 -24.05 -7.33
C LEU A 423 9.58 -24.83 -6.17
N ASP A 424 10.16 -25.99 -6.40
CA ASP A 424 10.89 -26.74 -5.36
C ASP A 424 12.14 -25.96 -4.90
N ASP A 425 12.89 -25.37 -5.84
CA ASP A 425 14.05 -24.53 -5.52
C ASP A 425 13.64 -23.24 -4.79
N ALA A 426 12.52 -22.62 -5.18
CA ALA A 426 11.97 -21.46 -4.48
C ALA A 426 11.62 -21.81 -3.03
N VAL A 427 10.95 -22.94 -2.79
CA VAL A 427 10.60 -23.41 -1.45
C VAL A 427 11.85 -23.72 -0.62
N ALA A 428 12.82 -24.48 -1.19
CA ALA A 428 14.04 -24.83 -0.48
C ALA A 428 14.83 -23.60 0.00
N LYS A 429 15.11 -22.66 -0.92
CA LYS A 429 15.84 -21.42 -0.60
C LYS A 429 15.07 -20.53 0.39
N SER A 430 13.76 -20.40 0.22
CA SER A 430 12.93 -19.58 1.12
C SER A 430 12.83 -20.18 2.52
N ASN A 431 12.79 -21.51 2.64
CA ASN A 431 12.76 -22.19 3.93
C ASN A 431 14.09 -22.01 4.71
N GLU A 432 15.23 -21.92 4.05
CA GLU A 432 16.48 -21.56 4.71
C GLU A 432 16.43 -20.13 5.27
N ILE A 433 15.92 -19.15 4.50
CA ILE A 433 15.74 -17.78 4.96
C ILE A 433 14.80 -17.73 6.18
N LEU A 434 13.70 -18.48 6.16
CA LEU A 434 12.76 -18.56 7.29
C LEU A 434 13.39 -19.18 8.52
N LYS A 435 14.18 -20.24 8.37
CA LYS A 435 14.90 -20.93 9.45
C LYS A 435 15.94 -20.01 10.10
N GLU A 436 16.71 -19.28 9.29
CA GLU A 436 17.66 -18.26 9.79
C GLU A 436 16.96 -17.15 10.56
N PHE A 437 15.84 -16.63 10.02
CA PHE A 437 15.04 -15.62 10.70
C PHE A 437 14.49 -16.14 12.02
N ALA A 438 13.94 -17.34 12.05
CA ALA A 438 13.43 -17.96 13.26
C ALA A 438 14.54 -18.15 14.32
N ALA A 439 15.73 -18.60 13.89
CA ALA A 439 16.87 -18.78 14.80
C ALA A 439 17.34 -17.44 15.42
N ALA A 440 17.39 -16.38 14.60
CA ALA A 440 17.79 -15.04 15.05
C ALA A 440 16.77 -14.36 15.98
N ASN A 441 15.50 -14.82 15.99
CA ASN A 441 14.40 -14.24 16.77
C ASN A 441 13.81 -15.22 17.81
N LYS A 442 14.50 -16.32 18.13
CA LYS A 442 14.16 -17.16 19.28
C LYS A 442 14.40 -16.36 20.55
N GLN A 443 13.33 -16.08 21.29
CA GLN A 443 13.36 -15.53 22.65
C GLN A 443 13.58 -16.65 23.66
#